data_a61faa091cfd58377fc3207e1c5f1114
#
_entry.id   a61faa091cfd58377fc3207e1c5f1114
#
_cell.length_a   1.000
_cell.length_b   1.000
_cell.length_c   1.000
_cell.angle_alpha   90.00
_cell.angle_beta   90.00
_cell.angle_gamma   90.00
#
_symmetry.space_group_name_H-M   'P 1'
#
loop_
_entity.id
_entity.type
_entity.pdbx_description
1 polymer ?
#
loop_
_entity_poly.entity_id
_entity_poly.type
_entity_poly.pdbx_seq_one_letter_code
_entity_poly.pdbx_strand_id
1 'polypeptide(L)'
;MALDQGTTSSRCILFDKQGNICSMAQKEFTQIYPQPGWVEHNPMEIWSSQLGVAIESMAVLGITDDQIEAIGITNQRETTIIWDKNTGEPVYNAIVWQCRRTSDMIEELKKDGFDQIIREKTGLIPDAYFSASKIAWILNNVPGVRERAERGELLFGTVDTWLIWNLTKGAVHVTDYTNASRTMLFDIHNLCWDQEILKRFNIPESLLPKVCCSSEIYGRTDAAVLGGEIPIAGAAGDQQAALFGQCCFEQGEVKNTYGTGCFLLMNTGHEAITSQSGLLTTIAASTSKNVEYALEGSVFVAGAGIQWLRDSMRMLKTSAQSQEYAEHVPDTAGVYIVPAFAGMGAPYWDQYARGTIVGITRGCTKEHFIRATLESIAYQTADVLEAMEKDSGIDLKSLKVDGGASANDFLMQFQADIVNTQVRRPACIETTALGAAYLAGLAVGYWKNRDEIRENWQIGAFFAPEMDEEDCKKLLKGWHRAVKCALAWAEDEI
;
A
#
# COMPACT_ATOMS: atom_id res chain seq x y z
N MET A 1 -4.99 -13.56 15.11
CA MET A 1 -3.82 -13.79 14.22
C MET A 1 -3.92 -12.88 13.02
N ALA A 2 -2.87 -12.17 12.68
CA ALA A 2 -2.78 -11.39 11.43
C ALA A 2 -1.69 -11.99 10.53
N LEU A 3 -2.05 -12.31 9.29
CA LEU A 3 -1.14 -12.71 8.22
C LEU A 3 -0.89 -11.47 7.34
N ASP A 4 0.35 -10.99 7.35
CA ASP A 4 0.77 -9.80 6.59
C ASP A 4 1.74 -10.24 5.48
N GLN A 5 1.21 -10.31 4.26
CA GLN A 5 1.97 -10.72 3.09
C GLN A 5 2.48 -9.50 2.34
N GLY A 6 3.63 -9.02 2.73
CA GLY A 6 4.30 -7.89 2.07
C GLY A 6 4.92 -8.27 0.72
N THR A 7 5.53 -7.28 0.07
CA THR A 7 6.19 -7.48 -1.23
C THR A 7 7.47 -8.32 -1.12
N THR A 8 8.22 -8.19 -0.03
CA THR A 8 9.53 -8.84 0.13
C THR A 8 9.56 -9.89 1.22
N SER A 9 8.57 -9.93 2.08
CA SER A 9 8.52 -10.83 3.23
C SER A 9 7.09 -11.20 3.62
N SER A 10 6.93 -12.38 4.20
CA SER A 10 5.73 -12.86 4.87
C SER A 10 5.90 -12.64 6.36
N ARG A 11 4.84 -12.17 7.02
CA ARG A 11 4.83 -11.90 8.44
C ARG A 11 3.56 -12.48 9.08
N CYS A 12 3.68 -12.96 10.31
CA CYS A 12 2.54 -13.30 11.14
C CYS A 12 2.69 -12.62 12.50
N ILE A 13 1.62 -11.97 12.97
CA ILE A 13 1.58 -11.30 14.26
C ILE A 13 0.35 -11.78 15.03
N LEU A 14 0.56 -12.16 16.28
CA LEU A 14 -0.50 -12.48 17.21
C LEU A 14 -0.75 -11.28 18.13
N PHE A 15 -1.99 -10.83 18.18
CA PHE A 15 -2.42 -9.71 19.02
C PHE A 15 -3.37 -10.18 20.11
N ASP A 16 -3.27 -9.56 21.30
CA ASP A 16 -4.26 -9.68 22.35
C ASP A 16 -5.46 -8.73 22.15
N LYS A 17 -6.41 -8.75 23.07
CA LYS A 17 -7.61 -7.90 23.00
C LYS A 17 -7.32 -6.41 23.14
N GLN A 18 -6.19 -6.05 23.72
CA GLN A 18 -5.71 -4.67 23.87
C GLN A 18 -4.92 -4.20 22.65
N GLY A 19 -4.71 -5.05 21.64
CA GLY A 19 -3.92 -4.75 20.44
C GLY A 19 -2.41 -4.84 20.67
N ASN A 20 -1.96 -5.42 21.79
CA ASN A 20 -0.54 -5.65 22.03
C ASN A 20 -0.03 -6.85 21.23
N ILE A 21 1.20 -6.75 20.77
CA ILE A 21 1.89 -7.87 20.08
C ILE A 21 2.28 -8.93 21.10
N CYS A 22 1.70 -10.13 20.98
CA CYS A 22 2.06 -11.29 21.79
C CYS A 22 3.22 -12.08 21.18
N SER A 23 3.21 -12.23 19.85
CA SER A 23 4.26 -12.92 19.09
C SER A 23 4.32 -12.40 17.69
N MET A 24 5.52 -12.44 17.08
CA MET A 24 5.74 -12.07 15.68
C MET A 24 6.80 -12.98 15.08
N ALA A 25 6.55 -13.43 13.85
CA ALA A 25 7.54 -14.09 13.01
C ALA A 25 7.54 -13.48 11.62
N GLN A 26 8.69 -13.41 10.99
CA GLN A 26 8.88 -12.84 9.65
C GLN A 26 9.89 -13.65 8.86
N LYS A 27 9.63 -13.82 7.57
CA LYS A 27 10.54 -14.49 6.64
C LYS A 27 10.52 -13.80 5.29
N GLU A 28 11.69 -13.47 4.77
CA GLU A 28 11.86 -13.00 3.39
C GLU A 28 11.67 -14.16 2.40
N PHE A 29 11.27 -13.84 1.17
CA PHE A 29 11.14 -14.77 0.07
C PHE A 29 11.76 -14.22 -1.21
N THR A 30 11.98 -15.12 -2.19
CA THR A 30 12.75 -14.83 -3.41
C THR A 30 12.03 -13.83 -4.30
N GLN A 31 12.76 -12.77 -4.71
CA GLN A 31 12.34 -11.83 -5.74
C GLN A 31 12.90 -12.28 -7.08
N ILE A 32 12.06 -12.38 -8.11
CA ILE A 32 12.44 -12.89 -9.44
C ILE A 32 12.37 -11.75 -10.45
N TYR A 33 13.48 -11.52 -11.17
CA TYR A 33 13.62 -10.46 -12.16
C TYR A 33 13.99 -11.06 -13.54
N PRO A 34 13.02 -11.59 -14.31
CA PRO A 34 13.32 -12.30 -15.56
C PRO A 34 13.91 -11.41 -16.65
N GLN A 35 13.50 -10.15 -16.69
CA GLN A 35 13.93 -9.13 -17.66
C GLN A 35 13.92 -7.75 -16.99
N PRO A 36 14.59 -6.74 -17.58
CA PRO A 36 14.50 -5.37 -17.09
C PRO A 36 13.04 -4.89 -16.97
N GLY A 37 12.65 -4.37 -15.82
CA GLY A 37 11.30 -3.92 -15.53
C GLY A 37 10.26 -5.04 -15.25
N TRP A 38 10.67 -6.32 -15.29
CA TRP A 38 9.81 -7.44 -14.92
C TRP A 38 10.07 -7.87 -13.48
N VAL A 39 9.00 -8.07 -12.72
CA VAL A 39 9.06 -8.50 -11.32
C VAL A 39 8.04 -9.61 -11.10
N GLU A 40 8.51 -10.74 -10.57
CA GLU A 40 7.70 -11.92 -10.30
C GLU A 40 7.99 -12.51 -8.93
N HIS A 41 7.00 -13.20 -8.37
CA HIS A 41 7.16 -14.06 -7.20
C HIS A 41 6.71 -15.48 -7.52
N ASN A 42 7.27 -16.45 -6.79
CA ASN A 42 6.75 -17.81 -6.80
C ASN A 42 5.53 -17.91 -5.86
N PRO A 43 4.30 -18.19 -6.35
CA PRO A 43 3.12 -18.26 -5.50
C PRO A 43 3.21 -19.33 -4.40
N MET A 44 3.91 -20.44 -4.68
CA MET A 44 4.10 -21.49 -3.69
C MET A 44 5.08 -21.09 -2.59
N GLU A 45 6.05 -20.22 -2.89
CA GLU A 45 6.95 -19.66 -1.89
C GLU A 45 6.24 -18.62 -1.01
N ILE A 46 5.35 -17.79 -1.60
CA ILE A 46 4.44 -16.91 -0.85
C ILE A 46 3.62 -17.74 0.16
N TRP A 47 2.96 -18.81 -0.32
CA TRP A 47 2.17 -19.68 0.54
C TRP A 47 3.00 -20.34 1.64
N SER A 48 4.10 -21.01 1.27
CA SER A 48 4.91 -21.77 2.22
C SER A 48 5.59 -20.89 3.27
N SER A 49 6.05 -19.69 2.88
CA SER A 49 6.63 -18.74 3.82
C SER A 49 5.58 -18.17 4.78
N GLN A 50 4.37 -17.84 4.27
CA GLN A 50 3.29 -17.32 5.12
C GLN A 50 2.79 -18.38 6.11
N LEU A 51 2.63 -19.62 5.67
CA LEU A 51 2.30 -20.74 6.55
C LEU A 51 3.40 -20.98 7.60
N GLY A 52 4.67 -20.92 7.17
CA GLY A 52 5.82 -21.10 8.06
C GLY A 52 5.84 -20.09 9.20
N VAL A 53 5.66 -18.80 8.92
CA VAL A 53 5.64 -17.77 9.97
C VAL A 53 4.39 -17.82 10.84
N ALA A 54 3.26 -18.31 10.32
CA ALA A 54 2.06 -18.55 11.14
C ALA A 54 2.32 -19.64 12.18
N ILE A 55 2.87 -20.77 11.77
CA ILE A 55 3.24 -21.87 12.67
C ILE A 55 4.31 -21.42 13.66
N GLU A 56 5.33 -20.70 13.22
CA GLU A 56 6.39 -20.18 14.09
C GLU A 56 5.85 -19.24 15.17
N SER A 57 4.95 -18.30 14.81
CA SER A 57 4.33 -17.39 15.77
C SER A 57 3.52 -18.11 16.85
N MET A 58 2.81 -19.17 16.49
CA MET A 58 2.09 -20.02 17.45
C MET A 58 3.06 -20.81 18.34
N ALA A 59 4.10 -21.38 17.75
CA ALA A 59 5.10 -22.18 18.45
C ALA A 59 5.88 -21.37 19.51
N VAL A 60 6.20 -20.11 19.22
CA VAL A 60 6.90 -19.19 20.16
C VAL A 60 6.11 -19.04 21.47
N LEU A 61 4.77 -19.01 21.40
CA LEU A 61 3.90 -18.91 22.58
C LEU A 61 3.48 -20.28 23.14
N GLY A 62 3.74 -21.37 22.41
CA GLY A 62 3.28 -22.70 22.76
C GLY A 62 1.75 -22.86 22.75
N ILE A 63 1.06 -22.11 21.87
CA ILE A 63 -0.40 -22.12 21.72
C ILE A 63 -0.83 -23.02 20.55
N THR A 64 -2.10 -23.41 20.59
CA THR A 64 -2.79 -24.22 19.59
C THR A 64 -3.91 -23.42 18.91
N ASP A 65 -4.55 -24.01 17.93
CA ASP A 65 -5.63 -23.39 17.13
C ASP A 65 -6.82 -22.90 17.96
N ASP A 66 -7.15 -23.60 19.04
CA ASP A 66 -8.26 -23.27 19.95
C ASP A 66 -8.06 -21.95 20.73
N GLN A 67 -6.85 -21.41 20.73
CA GLN A 67 -6.50 -20.11 21.33
C GLN A 67 -6.47 -18.97 20.31
N ILE A 68 -6.76 -19.27 19.05
CA ILE A 68 -6.83 -18.27 17.96
C ILE A 68 -8.30 -18.01 17.59
N GLU A 69 -8.83 -16.87 17.97
CA GLU A 69 -10.24 -16.52 17.71
C GLU A 69 -10.54 -16.36 16.21
N ALA A 70 -9.61 -15.74 15.45
CA ALA A 70 -9.76 -15.55 14.02
C ALA A 70 -8.42 -15.23 13.33
N ILE A 71 -8.42 -15.40 12.01
CA ILE A 71 -7.35 -14.97 11.11
C ILE A 71 -7.82 -13.77 10.30
N GLY A 72 -7.03 -12.69 10.34
CA GLY A 72 -7.10 -11.57 9.41
C GLY A 72 -5.92 -11.60 8.44
N ILE A 73 -6.16 -11.25 7.18
CA ILE A 73 -5.17 -11.25 6.11
C ILE A 73 -5.00 -9.83 5.60
N THR A 74 -3.77 -9.40 5.47
CA THR A 74 -3.42 -8.20 4.71
C THR A 74 -2.30 -8.52 3.74
N ASN A 75 -2.24 -7.81 2.63
CA ASN A 75 -1.37 -8.21 1.54
C ASN A 75 -0.92 -7.03 0.67
N GLN A 76 0.26 -7.19 0.04
CA GLN A 76 0.61 -6.41 -1.14
C GLN A 76 -0.52 -6.50 -2.17
N ARG A 77 -0.98 -5.36 -2.64
CA ARG A 77 -2.14 -5.30 -3.56
C ARG A 77 -1.72 -5.59 -5.00
N GLU A 78 -2.67 -5.76 -5.89
CA GLU A 78 -2.57 -5.85 -7.37
C GLU A 78 -1.75 -7.03 -7.90
N THR A 79 -0.90 -7.65 -7.10
CA THR A 79 -0.11 -8.83 -7.50
C THR A 79 -1.03 -9.95 -7.94
N THR A 80 -0.80 -10.46 -9.16
CA THR A 80 -1.74 -11.29 -9.91
C THR A 80 -1.30 -12.75 -9.93
N ILE A 81 -2.18 -13.66 -9.52
CA ILE A 81 -1.95 -15.10 -9.53
C ILE A 81 -3.11 -15.77 -10.26
N ILE A 82 -2.79 -16.73 -11.15
CA ILE A 82 -3.77 -17.61 -11.82
C ILE A 82 -3.34 -19.06 -11.57
N TRP A 83 -4.31 -19.89 -11.19
CA TRP A 83 -4.04 -21.31 -10.87
C TRP A 83 -5.16 -22.24 -11.32
N ASP A 84 -4.85 -23.51 -11.43
CA ASP A 84 -5.81 -24.58 -11.71
C ASP A 84 -6.69 -24.85 -10.50
N LYS A 85 -8.01 -24.76 -10.66
CA LYS A 85 -8.97 -24.94 -9.56
C LYS A 85 -9.04 -26.35 -8.98
N ASN A 86 -8.56 -27.37 -9.72
CA ASN A 86 -8.62 -28.76 -9.30
C ASN A 86 -7.33 -29.21 -8.61
N THR A 87 -6.18 -28.70 -9.07
CA THR A 87 -4.88 -29.08 -8.54
C THR A 87 -4.30 -28.07 -7.56
N GLY A 88 -4.74 -26.80 -7.63
CA GLY A 88 -4.13 -25.69 -6.89
C GLY A 88 -2.79 -25.22 -7.47
N GLU A 89 -2.33 -25.77 -8.59
CA GLU A 89 -1.04 -25.42 -9.18
C GLU A 89 -1.12 -24.09 -9.96
N PRO A 90 -0.24 -23.12 -9.68
CA PRO A 90 -0.15 -21.89 -10.44
C PRO A 90 0.23 -22.18 -11.91
N VAL A 91 -0.42 -21.49 -12.86
CA VAL A 91 -0.10 -21.62 -14.29
C VAL A 91 1.12 -20.79 -14.70
N TYR A 92 1.49 -19.81 -13.88
CA TYR A 92 2.63 -18.92 -14.06
C TYR A 92 3.05 -18.35 -12.71
N ASN A 93 4.25 -17.73 -12.63
CA ASN A 93 4.64 -16.96 -11.46
C ASN A 93 3.67 -15.81 -11.21
N ALA A 94 3.52 -15.39 -9.97
CA ALA A 94 2.78 -14.21 -9.62
C ALA A 94 3.42 -12.96 -10.26
N ILE A 95 2.66 -12.20 -11.04
CA ILE A 95 3.16 -10.94 -11.61
C ILE A 95 2.93 -9.84 -10.60
N VAL A 96 4.03 -9.27 -10.10
CA VAL A 96 4.04 -8.30 -9.00
C VAL A 96 3.52 -6.95 -9.46
N TRP A 97 2.93 -6.18 -8.55
CA TRP A 97 2.43 -4.83 -8.79
C TRP A 97 3.47 -3.87 -9.42
N GLN A 98 4.75 -4.04 -9.10
CA GLN A 98 5.88 -3.26 -9.65
C GLN A 98 6.21 -3.57 -11.10
N CYS A 99 5.71 -4.70 -11.65
CA CYS A 99 6.08 -5.19 -12.98
C CYS A 99 5.52 -4.29 -14.09
N ARG A 100 6.40 -3.88 -15.01
CA ARG A 100 6.07 -2.96 -16.11
C ARG A 100 5.83 -3.64 -17.47
N ARG A 101 5.80 -4.99 -17.52
CA ARG A 101 5.67 -5.76 -18.79
C ARG A 101 4.43 -5.46 -19.62
N THR A 102 3.39 -4.89 -18.99
CA THR A 102 2.11 -4.59 -19.64
C THR A 102 1.94 -3.11 -19.98
N SER A 103 3.00 -2.30 -19.89
CA SER A 103 2.94 -0.86 -20.14
C SER A 103 2.43 -0.55 -21.55
N ASP A 104 2.89 -1.28 -22.58
CA ASP A 104 2.46 -1.05 -23.97
C ASP A 104 0.95 -1.28 -24.15
N MET A 105 0.38 -2.33 -23.49
CA MET A 105 -1.06 -2.60 -23.49
C MET A 105 -1.85 -1.43 -22.88
N ILE A 106 -1.32 -0.81 -21.84
CA ILE A 106 -1.95 0.35 -21.20
C ILE A 106 -1.88 1.58 -22.09
N GLU A 107 -0.75 1.82 -22.78
CA GLU A 107 -0.63 2.94 -23.72
C GLU A 107 -1.58 2.79 -24.93
N GLU A 108 -1.79 1.57 -25.43
CA GLU A 108 -2.79 1.30 -26.46
C GLU A 108 -4.22 1.62 -25.98
N LEU A 109 -4.54 1.20 -24.73
CA LEU A 109 -5.84 1.46 -24.12
C LEU A 109 -6.12 2.96 -23.97
N LYS A 110 -5.11 3.75 -23.59
CA LYS A 110 -5.22 5.21 -23.50
C LYS A 110 -5.44 5.86 -24.87
N LYS A 111 -4.78 5.38 -25.93
CA LYS A 111 -4.97 5.90 -27.31
C LYS A 111 -6.39 5.69 -27.81
N ASP A 112 -7.07 4.63 -27.40
CA ASP A 112 -8.45 4.34 -27.76
C ASP A 112 -9.48 5.15 -26.96
N GLY A 113 -9.05 5.95 -25.96
CA GLY A 113 -9.92 6.74 -25.09
C GLY A 113 -10.66 5.93 -24.03
N PHE A 114 -10.28 4.66 -23.81
CA PHE A 114 -10.90 3.80 -22.81
C PHE A 114 -10.47 4.12 -21.38
N ASP A 115 -9.45 4.93 -21.22
CA ASP A 115 -8.94 5.42 -19.94
C ASP A 115 -9.98 6.18 -19.11
N GLN A 116 -10.87 6.95 -19.78
CA GLN A 116 -11.96 7.65 -19.13
C GLN A 116 -12.96 6.70 -18.48
N ILE A 117 -13.35 5.62 -19.18
CA ILE A 117 -14.26 4.60 -18.66
C ILE A 117 -13.68 3.93 -17.42
N ILE A 118 -12.38 3.60 -17.46
CA ILE A 118 -11.68 3.01 -16.30
C ILE A 118 -11.71 3.98 -15.13
N ARG A 119 -11.36 5.25 -15.34
CA ARG A 119 -11.38 6.27 -14.28
C ARG A 119 -12.74 6.40 -13.63
N GLU A 120 -13.78 6.54 -14.46
CA GLU A 120 -15.14 6.75 -13.97
C GLU A 120 -15.67 5.56 -13.17
N LYS A 121 -15.39 4.33 -13.59
CA LYS A 121 -15.92 3.13 -12.95
C LYS A 121 -15.05 2.61 -11.80
N THR A 122 -13.74 2.71 -11.92
CA THR A 122 -12.82 2.07 -10.96
C THR A 122 -12.13 3.05 -10.02
N GLY A 123 -12.20 4.36 -10.30
CA GLY A 123 -11.44 5.39 -9.56
C GLY A 123 -9.93 5.37 -9.80
N LEU A 124 -9.45 4.51 -10.71
CA LEU A 124 -8.02 4.31 -10.97
C LEU A 124 -7.57 5.00 -12.26
N ILE A 125 -6.30 5.39 -12.29
CA ILE A 125 -5.64 5.83 -13.53
C ILE A 125 -5.10 4.57 -14.23
N PRO A 126 -5.39 4.33 -15.53
CA PRO A 126 -4.85 3.16 -16.21
C PRO A 126 -3.33 3.09 -16.16
N ASP A 127 -2.83 2.05 -15.53
CA ASP A 127 -1.40 1.78 -15.39
C ASP A 127 -1.11 0.27 -15.30
N ALA A 128 0.08 -0.14 -15.70
CA ALA A 128 0.58 -1.50 -15.56
C ALA A 128 0.67 -1.97 -14.09
N TYR A 129 0.52 -1.06 -13.14
CA TYR A 129 0.43 -1.30 -11.71
C TYR A 129 -0.70 -2.27 -11.34
N PHE A 130 -1.89 -2.11 -11.94
CA PHE A 130 -3.11 -2.82 -11.57
C PHE A 130 -3.22 -4.21 -12.22
N SER A 131 -4.10 -5.07 -11.69
CA SER A 131 -4.14 -6.50 -12.03
C SER A 131 -4.65 -6.80 -13.44
N ALA A 132 -5.59 -6.04 -14.00
CA ALA A 132 -6.29 -6.34 -15.25
C ALA A 132 -5.33 -6.66 -16.42
N SER A 133 -4.35 -5.80 -16.66
CA SER A 133 -3.38 -6.00 -17.74
C SER A 133 -2.48 -7.22 -17.53
N LYS A 134 -2.16 -7.55 -16.27
CA LYS A 134 -1.38 -8.74 -15.91
C LYS A 134 -2.15 -10.04 -16.16
N ILE A 135 -3.45 -10.06 -15.81
CA ILE A 135 -4.34 -11.19 -16.12
C ILE A 135 -4.39 -11.39 -17.62
N ALA A 136 -4.67 -10.32 -18.40
CA ALA A 136 -4.71 -10.38 -19.85
C ALA A 136 -3.37 -10.87 -20.45
N TRP A 137 -2.25 -10.42 -19.88
CA TRP A 137 -0.94 -10.86 -20.32
C TRP A 137 -0.73 -12.38 -20.10
N ILE A 138 -1.07 -12.91 -18.92
CA ILE A 138 -0.96 -14.36 -18.63
C ILE A 138 -1.82 -15.16 -19.60
N LEU A 139 -3.07 -14.75 -19.80
CA LEU A 139 -4.01 -15.41 -20.70
C LEU A 139 -3.50 -15.46 -22.15
N ASN A 140 -2.79 -14.42 -22.59
CA ASN A 140 -2.33 -14.29 -23.98
C ASN A 140 -0.95 -14.89 -24.23
N ASN A 141 -0.10 -14.98 -23.22
CA ASN A 141 1.31 -15.34 -23.41
C ASN A 141 1.70 -16.72 -22.83
N VAL A 142 0.88 -17.29 -21.93
CA VAL A 142 1.16 -18.62 -21.39
C VAL A 142 0.37 -19.67 -22.20
N PRO A 143 1.06 -20.63 -22.84
CA PRO A 143 0.41 -21.59 -23.74
C PRO A 143 -0.71 -22.39 -23.07
N GLY A 144 -1.88 -22.45 -23.71
CA GLY A 144 -3.04 -23.24 -23.28
C GLY A 144 -3.82 -22.65 -22.10
N VAL A 145 -3.38 -21.54 -21.53
CA VAL A 145 -4.04 -20.94 -20.35
C VAL A 145 -5.36 -20.27 -20.75
N ARG A 146 -5.43 -19.60 -21.89
CA ARG A 146 -6.66 -18.95 -22.36
C ARG A 146 -7.79 -19.95 -22.55
N GLU A 147 -7.56 -21.03 -23.27
CA GLU A 147 -8.55 -22.06 -23.53
C GLU A 147 -9.02 -22.74 -22.24
N ARG A 148 -8.13 -22.93 -21.28
CA ARG A 148 -8.48 -23.45 -19.95
C ARG A 148 -9.32 -22.48 -19.14
N ALA A 149 -9.00 -21.19 -19.21
CA ALA A 149 -9.78 -20.15 -18.56
C ALA A 149 -11.21 -20.05 -19.12
N GLU A 150 -11.35 -20.11 -20.45
CA GLU A 150 -12.66 -20.11 -21.14
C GLU A 150 -13.50 -21.33 -20.79
N ARG A 151 -12.87 -22.51 -20.52
CA ARG A 151 -13.57 -23.69 -20.01
C ARG A 151 -13.87 -23.63 -18.51
N GLY A 152 -13.49 -22.56 -17.83
CA GLY A 152 -13.69 -22.40 -16.39
C GLY A 152 -12.87 -23.35 -15.51
N GLU A 153 -11.68 -23.76 -15.97
CA GLU A 153 -10.76 -24.65 -15.24
C GLU A 153 -9.80 -23.88 -14.33
N LEU A 154 -9.67 -22.57 -14.51
CA LEU A 154 -8.72 -21.74 -13.82
C LEU A 154 -9.43 -20.72 -12.90
N LEU A 155 -8.71 -20.27 -11.88
CA LEU A 155 -9.11 -19.21 -10.98
C LEU A 155 -8.03 -18.12 -10.95
N PHE A 156 -8.48 -16.89 -10.75
CA PHE A 156 -7.64 -15.73 -10.51
C PHE A 156 -7.79 -15.27 -9.05
N GLY A 157 -6.74 -14.72 -8.50
CA GLY A 157 -6.79 -13.96 -7.26
C GLY A 157 -5.61 -13.00 -7.12
N THR A 158 -5.83 -12.02 -6.28
CA THR A 158 -4.77 -11.29 -5.60
C THR A 158 -4.23 -12.14 -4.45
N VAL A 159 -3.24 -11.65 -3.74
CA VAL A 159 -2.53 -12.48 -2.74
C VAL A 159 -3.45 -12.93 -1.59
N ASP A 160 -4.39 -12.10 -1.16
CA ASP A 160 -5.44 -12.47 -0.19
C ASP A 160 -6.23 -13.70 -0.63
N THR A 161 -6.74 -13.69 -1.86
CA THR A 161 -7.49 -14.80 -2.44
C THR A 161 -6.65 -16.08 -2.48
N TRP A 162 -5.39 -15.96 -2.88
CA TRP A 162 -4.45 -17.08 -2.92
C TRP A 162 -4.22 -17.69 -1.53
N LEU A 163 -4.05 -16.85 -0.51
CA LEU A 163 -3.86 -17.31 0.87
C LEU A 163 -5.14 -17.97 1.41
N ILE A 164 -6.32 -17.36 1.21
CA ILE A 164 -7.61 -17.93 1.63
C ILE A 164 -7.84 -19.28 0.95
N TRP A 165 -7.59 -19.38 -0.35
CA TRP A 165 -7.71 -20.61 -1.10
C TRP A 165 -6.84 -21.75 -0.51
N ASN A 166 -5.58 -21.46 -0.23
CA ASN A 166 -4.66 -22.45 0.35
C ASN A 166 -4.99 -22.80 1.80
N LEU A 167 -5.36 -21.81 2.63
CA LEU A 167 -5.78 -22.04 4.02
C LEU A 167 -7.01 -22.95 4.11
N THR A 168 -7.91 -22.87 3.13
CA THR A 168 -9.15 -23.66 3.05
C THR A 168 -9.05 -24.90 2.17
N LYS A 169 -7.85 -25.24 1.68
CA LYS A 169 -7.62 -26.33 0.71
C LYS A 169 -8.57 -26.31 -0.47
N GLY A 170 -8.81 -25.13 -1.03
CA GLY A 170 -9.61 -24.96 -2.23
C GLY A 170 -11.13 -24.84 -1.99
N ALA A 171 -11.58 -24.79 -0.76
CA ALA A 171 -13.01 -24.69 -0.46
C ALA A 171 -13.58 -23.27 -0.67
N VAL A 172 -12.75 -22.23 -0.58
CA VAL A 172 -13.20 -20.82 -0.63
C VAL A 172 -12.39 -20.03 -1.66
N HIS A 173 -13.10 -19.37 -2.59
CA HIS A 173 -12.53 -18.50 -3.62
C HIS A 173 -13.18 -17.10 -3.50
N VAL A 174 -12.58 -16.25 -2.68
CA VAL A 174 -13.10 -14.90 -2.38
C VAL A 174 -11.96 -13.88 -2.35
N THR A 175 -12.32 -12.62 -2.53
CA THR A 175 -11.52 -11.45 -2.23
C THR A 175 -12.38 -10.41 -1.51
N ASP A 176 -11.78 -9.35 -0.97
CA ASP A 176 -12.51 -8.26 -0.36
C ASP A 176 -12.66 -7.05 -1.31
N TYR A 177 -13.50 -6.08 -0.92
CA TYR A 177 -13.71 -4.86 -1.69
C TYR A 177 -12.43 -4.05 -1.91
N THR A 178 -11.52 -4.03 -0.93
CA THR A 178 -10.28 -3.24 -1.05
C THR A 178 -9.35 -3.81 -2.11
N ASN A 179 -9.14 -5.13 -2.12
CA ASN A 179 -8.34 -5.81 -3.14
C ASN A 179 -9.02 -5.79 -4.52
N ALA A 180 -10.34 -6.02 -4.58
CA ALA A 180 -11.11 -5.94 -5.81
C ALA A 180 -11.00 -4.56 -6.47
N SER A 181 -11.09 -3.48 -5.69
CA SER A 181 -10.97 -2.09 -6.19
C SER A 181 -9.60 -1.78 -6.80
N ARG A 182 -8.55 -2.60 -6.53
CA ARG A 182 -7.20 -2.44 -7.08
C ARG A 182 -6.95 -3.26 -8.35
N THR A 183 -7.92 -4.01 -8.80
CA THR A 183 -7.75 -4.86 -10.00
C THR A 183 -7.88 -4.13 -11.32
N MET A 184 -8.46 -2.93 -11.33
CA MET A 184 -8.90 -2.20 -12.52
C MET A 184 -10.00 -2.93 -13.30
N LEU A 185 -10.71 -3.86 -12.64
CA LEU A 185 -11.84 -4.62 -13.19
C LEU A 185 -13.14 -4.40 -12.42
N PHE A 186 -13.08 -3.73 -11.29
CA PHE A 186 -14.16 -3.61 -10.33
C PHE A 186 -14.79 -2.22 -10.36
N ASP A 187 -16.11 -2.18 -10.59
CA ASP A 187 -16.90 -0.95 -10.48
C ASP A 187 -17.10 -0.62 -8.99
N ILE A 188 -16.42 0.44 -8.53
CA ILE A 188 -16.45 0.85 -7.12
C ILE A 188 -17.76 1.49 -6.69
N HIS A 189 -18.60 1.91 -7.63
CA HIS A 189 -19.91 2.52 -7.37
C HIS A 189 -21.00 1.46 -7.25
N ASN A 190 -20.99 0.47 -8.16
CA ASN A 190 -21.97 -0.62 -8.20
C ASN A 190 -21.53 -1.86 -7.41
N LEU A 191 -20.31 -1.88 -6.89
CA LEU A 191 -19.70 -2.97 -6.12
C LEU A 191 -19.76 -4.33 -6.83
N CYS A 192 -19.40 -4.35 -8.11
CA CYS A 192 -19.40 -5.55 -8.95
C CYS A 192 -18.25 -5.54 -9.97
N TRP A 193 -17.92 -6.70 -10.49
CA TRP A 193 -17.03 -6.83 -11.64
C TRP A 193 -17.66 -6.18 -12.87
N ASP A 194 -16.93 -5.26 -13.53
CA ASP A 194 -17.47 -4.49 -14.66
C ASP A 194 -17.37 -5.26 -15.96
N GLN A 195 -18.54 -5.55 -16.58
CA GLN A 195 -18.63 -6.37 -17.79
C GLN A 195 -18.00 -5.72 -19.02
N GLU A 196 -18.03 -4.39 -19.12
CA GLU A 196 -17.43 -3.66 -20.24
C GLU A 196 -15.91 -3.72 -20.17
N ILE A 197 -15.35 -3.55 -18.98
CA ILE A 197 -13.91 -3.64 -18.74
C ILE A 197 -13.43 -5.09 -18.93
N LEU A 198 -14.15 -6.09 -18.39
CA LEU A 198 -13.84 -7.50 -18.61
C LEU A 198 -13.79 -7.85 -20.09
N LYS A 199 -14.78 -7.37 -20.87
CA LYS A 199 -14.83 -7.56 -22.32
C LYS A 199 -13.65 -6.89 -23.02
N ARG A 200 -13.28 -5.67 -22.61
CA ARG A 200 -12.14 -4.92 -23.21
C ARG A 200 -10.80 -5.66 -23.02
N PHE A 201 -10.57 -6.23 -21.85
CA PHE A 201 -9.37 -7.04 -21.56
C PHE A 201 -9.51 -8.51 -22.00
N ASN A 202 -10.69 -8.93 -22.49
CA ASN A 202 -11.01 -10.30 -22.83
C ASN A 202 -10.73 -11.28 -21.67
N ILE A 203 -11.24 -10.95 -20.48
CA ILE A 203 -11.09 -11.75 -19.25
C ILE A 203 -12.40 -12.48 -18.97
N PRO A 204 -12.40 -13.83 -18.92
CA PRO A 204 -13.58 -14.60 -18.54
C PRO A 204 -13.99 -14.33 -17.08
N GLU A 205 -15.27 -14.03 -16.85
CA GLU A 205 -15.79 -13.80 -15.50
C GLU A 205 -15.63 -15.00 -14.56
N SER A 206 -15.60 -16.22 -15.12
CA SER A 206 -15.41 -17.47 -14.38
C SER A 206 -14.08 -17.57 -13.63
N LEU A 207 -13.09 -16.74 -14.00
CA LEU A 207 -11.82 -16.62 -13.28
C LEU A 207 -11.95 -15.89 -11.93
N LEU A 208 -12.93 -14.99 -11.82
CA LEU A 208 -12.95 -13.98 -10.78
C LEU A 208 -13.52 -14.51 -9.46
N PRO A 209 -12.94 -14.12 -8.31
CA PRO A 209 -13.43 -14.49 -6.99
C PRO A 209 -14.75 -13.76 -6.65
N LYS A 210 -15.53 -14.34 -5.74
CA LYS A 210 -16.62 -13.62 -5.10
C LYS A 210 -16.05 -12.49 -4.25
N VAL A 211 -16.62 -11.29 -4.36
CA VAL A 211 -16.21 -10.13 -3.57
C VAL A 211 -17.05 -10.05 -2.30
N CYS A 212 -16.38 -9.88 -1.16
CA CYS A 212 -16.95 -9.83 0.18
C CYS A 212 -16.59 -8.53 0.91
N CYS A 213 -17.19 -8.28 2.07
CA CYS A 213 -16.74 -7.22 2.96
C CYS A 213 -15.34 -7.53 3.51
N SER A 214 -14.58 -6.51 3.89
CA SER A 214 -13.25 -6.71 4.50
C SER A 214 -13.32 -7.38 5.88
N SER A 215 -14.45 -7.24 6.58
CA SER A 215 -14.75 -7.89 7.86
C SER A 215 -15.99 -8.79 7.68
N GLU A 216 -15.74 -10.05 7.34
CA GLU A 216 -16.76 -11.07 7.10
C GLU A 216 -16.10 -12.45 7.31
N ILE A 217 -16.84 -13.43 7.82
CA ILE A 217 -16.34 -14.81 7.93
C ILE A 217 -16.41 -15.45 6.53
N TYR A 218 -15.26 -15.60 5.87
CA TYR A 218 -15.16 -16.18 4.53
C TYR A 218 -15.22 -17.71 4.54
N GLY A 219 -14.69 -18.32 5.62
CA GLY A 219 -14.59 -19.76 5.82
C GLY A 219 -13.74 -20.08 7.04
N ARG A 220 -13.27 -21.31 7.11
CA ARG A 220 -12.40 -21.80 8.18
C ARG A 220 -11.17 -22.48 7.56
N THR A 221 -10.05 -22.46 8.28
CA THR A 221 -8.87 -23.22 7.87
C THR A 221 -9.17 -24.70 7.83
N ASP A 222 -8.55 -25.42 6.89
CA ASP A 222 -8.52 -26.89 6.95
C ASP A 222 -7.63 -27.31 8.13
N ALA A 223 -8.11 -28.26 8.94
CA ALA A 223 -7.40 -28.73 10.14
C ALA A 223 -5.98 -29.24 9.85
N ALA A 224 -5.72 -29.76 8.65
CA ALA A 224 -4.38 -30.22 8.28
C ALA A 224 -3.40 -29.07 7.99
N VAL A 225 -3.86 -27.81 7.97
CA VAL A 225 -3.00 -26.64 7.69
C VAL A 225 -2.44 -26.04 8.98
N LEU A 226 -3.31 -25.72 9.94
CA LEU A 226 -2.92 -25.06 11.21
C LEU A 226 -3.34 -25.83 12.46
N GLY A 227 -3.68 -27.11 12.33
CA GLY A 227 -4.05 -27.97 13.46
C GLY A 227 -5.53 -27.97 13.78
N GLY A 228 -6.31 -26.97 13.32
CA GLY A 228 -7.75 -26.86 13.58
C GLY A 228 -8.48 -25.93 12.62
N GLU A 229 -9.78 -25.77 12.83
CA GLU A 229 -10.69 -24.97 12.00
C GLU A 229 -10.80 -23.53 12.53
N ILE A 230 -9.82 -22.68 12.26
CA ILE A 230 -9.81 -21.28 12.68
C ILE A 230 -10.62 -20.43 11.68
N PRO A 231 -11.53 -19.54 12.12
CA PRO A 231 -12.25 -18.64 11.22
C PRO A 231 -11.29 -17.71 10.48
N ILE A 232 -11.41 -17.65 9.15
CA ILE A 232 -10.77 -16.63 8.30
C ILE A 232 -11.81 -15.53 8.13
N ALA A 233 -11.60 -14.39 8.78
CA ALA A 233 -12.69 -13.45 9.02
C ALA A 233 -12.36 -11.99 8.70
N GLY A 234 -11.17 -11.73 8.17
CA GLY A 234 -10.76 -10.40 7.71
C GLY A 234 -9.81 -10.48 6.54
N ALA A 235 -10.00 -9.62 5.54
CA ALA A 235 -9.05 -9.41 4.45
C ALA A 235 -9.07 -7.95 4.01
N ALA A 236 -7.90 -7.36 3.80
CA ALA A 236 -7.77 -6.03 3.23
C ALA A 236 -6.39 -5.84 2.60
N GLY A 237 -6.32 -5.06 1.54
CA GLY A 237 -5.06 -4.58 0.99
C GLY A 237 -4.25 -3.82 2.04
N ASP A 238 -2.93 -3.90 1.99
CA ASP A 238 -2.01 -3.39 3.01
C ASP A 238 -2.28 -1.93 3.41
N GLN A 239 -2.53 -1.06 2.44
CA GLN A 239 -2.74 0.36 2.71
C GLN A 239 -4.11 0.63 3.35
N GLN A 240 -5.15 -0.10 2.95
CA GLN A 240 -6.47 -0.02 3.55
C GLN A 240 -6.50 -0.66 4.94
N ALA A 241 -5.78 -1.75 5.15
CA ALA A 241 -5.60 -2.34 6.47
C ALA A 241 -4.88 -1.36 7.41
N ALA A 242 -3.83 -0.67 6.95
CA ALA A 242 -3.15 0.35 7.72
C ALA A 242 -4.06 1.54 8.07
N LEU A 243 -4.90 2.00 7.14
CA LEU A 243 -5.90 3.05 7.41
C LEU A 243 -6.86 2.62 8.53
N PHE A 244 -7.32 1.36 8.48
CA PHE A 244 -8.21 0.79 9.49
C PHE A 244 -7.49 0.61 10.84
N GLY A 245 -6.26 0.09 10.84
CA GLY A 245 -5.43 -0.10 12.04
C GLY A 245 -5.02 1.21 12.71
N GLN A 246 -4.91 2.29 11.94
CA GLN A 246 -4.74 3.65 12.44
C GLN A 246 -6.05 4.26 12.96
N CYS A 247 -7.16 3.51 12.94
CA CYS A 247 -8.48 4.01 13.33
C CYS A 247 -8.88 5.32 12.61
N CYS A 248 -8.57 5.43 11.31
CA CYS A 248 -8.99 6.53 10.46
C CYS A 248 -10.42 6.26 9.96
N PHE A 249 -11.39 6.31 10.87
CA PHE A 249 -12.79 5.96 10.62
C PHE A 249 -13.67 7.14 10.22
N GLU A 250 -13.15 8.35 10.32
CA GLU A 250 -13.90 9.57 10.01
C GLU A 250 -13.34 10.27 8.77
N GLN A 251 -14.24 10.93 8.06
CA GLN A 251 -13.90 11.77 6.92
C GLN A 251 -12.85 12.83 7.30
N GLY A 252 -11.79 12.95 6.50
CA GLY A 252 -10.66 13.85 6.73
C GLY A 252 -9.57 13.30 7.65
N GLU A 253 -9.71 12.08 8.18
CA GLU A 253 -8.61 11.40 8.83
C GLU A 253 -7.69 10.76 7.79
N VAL A 254 -6.39 10.98 7.94
CA VAL A 254 -5.36 10.55 6.99
C VAL A 254 -4.33 9.70 7.70
N LYS A 255 -3.91 8.63 7.03
CA LYS A 255 -2.69 7.91 7.40
C LYS A 255 -1.61 8.09 6.35
N ASN A 256 -0.34 8.09 6.76
CA ASN A 256 0.81 7.97 5.89
C ASN A 256 1.76 6.89 6.39
N THR A 257 2.02 5.88 5.55
CA THR A 257 3.01 4.85 5.84
C THR A 257 4.35 5.24 5.22
N TYR A 258 5.35 5.53 6.05
CA TYR A 258 6.70 5.93 5.66
C TYR A 258 7.60 4.71 5.51
N GLY A 259 7.62 4.13 4.32
CA GLY A 259 8.48 3.00 3.94
C GLY A 259 9.58 3.42 2.97
N THR A 260 9.87 2.58 1.97
CA THR A 260 10.71 2.90 0.81
C THR A 260 10.19 4.13 0.08
N GLY A 261 8.88 4.19 -0.16
CA GLY A 261 8.09 5.35 -0.51
C GLY A 261 7.14 5.75 0.62
N CYS A 262 6.24 6.71 0.37
CA CYS A 262 5.11 7.00 1.23
C CYS A 262 3.80 6.68 0.54
N PHE A 263 2.87 6.10 1.29
CA PHE A 263 1.52 5.82 0.82
C PHE A 263 0.51 6.48 1.75
N LEU A 264 -0.15 7.50 1.21
CA LEU A 264 -1.14 8.29 1.94
C LEU A 264 -2.55 7.86 1.55
N LEU A 265 -3.39 7.65 2.54
CA LEU A 265 -4.82 7.45 2.34
C LEU A 265 -5.62 8.40 3.23
N MET A 266 -6.55 9.14 2.61
CA MET A 266 -7.53 10.00 3.29
C MET A 266 -8.90 9.33 3.23
N ASN A 267 -9.54 9.08 4.36
CA ASN A 267 -10.94 8.65 4.39
C ASN A 267 -11.85 9.79 3.88
N THR A 268 -12.62 9.53 2.83
CA THR A 268 -13.56 10.49 2.22
C THR A 268 -15.02 10.21 2.58
N GLY A 269 -15.28 9.25 3.48
CA GLY A 269 -16.63 8.82 3.84
C GLY A 269 -17.27 8.00 2.72
N HIS A 270 -18.57 8.18 2.54
CA HIS A 270 -19.38 7.39 1.59
C HIS A 270 -19.41 7.96 0.15
N GLU A 271 -18.62 8.96 -0.14
CA GLU A 271 -18.53 9.58 -1.45
C GLU A 271 -17.24 9.20 -2.15
N ALA A 272 -17.36 8.60 -3.34
CA ALA A 272 -16.24 8.32 -4.22
C ALA A 272 -15.82 9.60 -4.95
N ILE A 273 -14.74 10.22 -4.52
CA ILE A 273 -14.26 11.48 -5.08
C ILE A 273 -13.36 11.21 -6.28
N THR A 274 -13.72 11.77 -7.44
CA THR A 274 -12.88 11.72 -8.64
C THR A 274 -11.83 12.81 -8.59
N SER A 275 -10.57 12.43 -8.39
CA SER A 275 -9.46 13.37 -8.30
C SER A 275 -9.16 14.06 -9.64
N GLN A 276 -8.89 15.36 -9.59
CA GLN A 276 -8.39 16.16 -10.71
C GLN A 276 -6.87 16.37 -10.62
N SER A 277 -6.27 16.03 -9.48
CA SER A 277 -4.85 16.19 -9.20
C SER A 277 -4.06 14.88 -9.36
N GLY A 278 -4.66 13.85 -9.98
CA GLY A 278 -3.99 12.58 -10.25
C GLY A 278 -3.94 11.62 -9.05
N LEU A 279 -4.73 11.83 -8.01
CA LEU A 279 -4.89 10.86 -6.93
C LEU A 279 -5.77 9.69 -7.38
N LEU A 280 -5.68 8.57 -6.69
CA LEU A 280 -6.52 7.40 -6.92
C LEU A 280 -7.70 7.39 -5.94
N THR A 281 -8.86 6.97 -6.42
CA THR A 281 -9.99 6.66 -5.56
C THR A 281 -10.06 5.16 -5.33
N THR A 282 -10.16 4.74 -4.09
CA THR A 282 -10.21 3.32 -3.70
C THR A 282 -11.27 3.10 -2.63
N ILE A 283 -11.67 1.85 -2.43
CA ILE A 283 -12.59 1.50 -1.33
C ILE A 283 -11.76 1.30 -0.07
N ALA A 284 -12.17 1.92 1.03
CA ALA A 284 -11.61 1.70 2.36
C ALA A 284 -12.07 0.35 2.93
N ALA A 285 -11.34 -0.19 3.92
CA ALA A 285 -11.71 -1.46 4.55
C ALA A 285 -13.12 -1.38 5.18
N SER A 286 -14.01 -2.28 4.74
CA SER A 286 -15.43 -2.21 5.04
C SER A 286 -15.89 -3.31 6.00
N THR A 287 -16.81 -2.97 6.89
CA THR A 287 -17.51 -3.91 7.78
C THR A 287 -18.95 -4.21 7.30
N SER A 288 -19.36 -3.59 6.20
CA SER A 288 -20.67 -3.76 5.59
C SER A 288 -20.64 -3.41 4.10
N LYS A 289 -21.75 -3.65 3.40
CA LYS A 289 -21.92 -3.25 2.00
C LYS A 289 -22.10 -1.73 1.81
N ASN A 290 -22.34 -0.98 2.87
CA ASN A 290 -22.28 0.48 2.84
C ASN A 290 -20.81 0.90 2.97
N VAL A 291 -20.10 0.87 1.85
CA VAL A 291 -18.65 1.10 1.82
C VAL A 291 -18.30 2.57 2.07
N GLU A 292 -17.11 2.76 2.60
CA GLU A 292 -16.42 4.05 2.66
C GLU A 292 -15.33 4.07 1.60
N TYR A 293 -14.97 5.26 1.14
CA TYR A 293 -13.93 5.46 0.13
C TYR A 293 -12.72 6.17 0.71
N ALA A 294 -11.62 6.10 0.00
CA ALA A 294 -10.42 6.84 0.32
C ALA A 294 -9.76 7.40 -0.95
N LEU A 295 -9.20 8.61 -0.84
CA LEU A 295 -8.22 9.11 -1.79
C LEU A 295 -6.85 8.57 -1.44
N GLU A 296 -6.12 8.08 -2.44
CA GLU A 296 -4.76 7.55 -2.29
C GLU A 296 -3.78 8.35 -3.13
N GLY A 297 -2.68 8.76 -2.49
CA GLY A 297 -1.52 9.33 -3.16
C GLY A 297 -0.24 8.61 -2.75
N SER A 298 0.70 8.50 -3.68
CA SER A 298 1.95 7.78 -3.48
C SER A 298 3.15 8.66 -3.75
N VAL A 299 4.09 8.67 -2.81
CA VAL A 299 5.43 9.23 -2.96
C VAL A 299 6.39 8.07 -3.23
N PHE A 300 7.05 8.05 -4.38
CA PHE A 300 7.84 6.89 -4.80
C PHE A 300 9.17 6.76 -4.04
N VAL A 301 9.75 7.87 -3.62
CA VAL A 301 11.05 7.89 -2.94
C VAL A 301 10.96 8.64 -1.62
N ALA A 302 10.94 7.88 -0.53
CA ALA A 302 10.99 8.39 0.84
C ALA A 302 12.22 7.81 1.58
N GLY A 303 12.05 6.73 2.33
CA GLY A 303 13.16 6.03 2.99
C GLY A 303 14.24 5.56 2.01
N ALA A 304 13.87 5.31 0.74
CA ALA A 304 14.84 5.00 -0.32
C ALA A 304 15.88 6.11 -0.54
N GLY A 305 15.52 7.38 -0.34
CA GLY A 305 16.47 8.51 -0.40
C GLY A 305 17.53 8.42 0.68
N ILE A 306 17.15 8.07 1.90
CA ILE A 306 18.08 7.85 3.02
C ILE A 306 18.93 6.58 2.81
N GLN A 307 18.32 5.52 2.27
CA GLN A 307 19.08 4.31 1.90
C GLN A 307 20.13 4.61 0.82
N TRP A 308 19.77 5.41 -0.19
CA TRP A 308 20.71 5.85 -1.21
C TRP A 308 21.89 6.65 -0.63
N LEU A 309 21.64 7.57 0.30
CA LEU A 309 22.71 8.29 1.02
C LEU A 309 23.59 7.36 1.83
N ARG A 310 23.04 6.28 2.41
CA ARG A 310 23.77 5.28 3.17
C ARG A 310 24.57 4.35 2.27
N ASP A 311 23.93 3.71 1.30
CA ASP A 311 24.50 2.56 0.58
C ASP A 311 25.34 2.98 -0.64
N SER A 312 24.86 3.97 -1.40
CA SER A 312 25.52 4.43 -2.62
C SER A 312 26.45 5.61 -2.36
N MET A 313 25.98 6.64 -1.65
CA MET A 313 26.77 7.84 -1.36
C MET A 313 27.69 7.69 -0.14
N ARG A 314 27.44 6.69 0.70
CA ARG A 314 28.24 6.39 1.92
C ARG A 314 28.36 7.57 2.89
N MET A 315 27.33 8.42 2.95
CA MET A 315 27.27 9.58 3.85
C MET A 315 26.82 9.18 5.27
N LEU A 316 26.14 8.03 5.41
CA LEU A 316 25.61 7.47 6.64
C LEU A 316 26.09 6.02 6.83
N LYS A 317 26.23 5.57 8.08
CA LYS A 317 26.45 4.15 8.41
C LYS A 317 25.13 3.41 8.64
N THR A 318 24.15 4.08 9.24
CA THR A 318 22.81 3.56 9.49
C THR A 318 21.78 4.65 9.14
N SER A 319 20.56 4.25 8.76
CA SER A 319 19.49 5.21 8.47
C SER A 319 19.11 6.05 9.69
N ALA A 320 19.21 5.50 10.90
CA ALA A 320 18.92 6.21 12.14
C ALA A 320 19.82 7.44 12.36
N GLN A 321 21.09 7.40 11.90
CA GLN A 321 22.00 8.56 12.01
C GLN A 321 21.50 9.78 11.22
N SER A 322 20.55 9.64 10.30
CA SER A 322 20.03 10.78 9.54
C SER A 322 19.42 11.85 10.43
N GLN A 323 18.76 11.46 11.52
CA GLN A 323 18.22 12.41 12.50
C GLN A 323 19.32 13.24 13.15
N GLU A 324 20.32 12.59 13.73
CA GLU A 324 21.44 13.25 14.39
C GLU A 324 22.12 14.26 13.46
N TYR A 325 22.40 13.87 12.21
CA TYR A 325 23.04 14.76 11.24
C TYR A 325 22.14 15.93 10.84
N ALA A 326 20.84 15.72 10.69
CA ALA A 326 19.90 16.78 10.38
C ALA A 326 19.78 17.83 11.49
N GLU A 327 19.87 17.40 12.76
CA GLU A 327 19.84 18.25 13.94
C GLU A 327 21.14 19.03 14.17
N HIS A 328 22.27 18.60 13.57
CA HIS A 328 23.56 19.30 13.70
C HIS A 328 23.65 20.60 12.89
N VAL A 329 22.73 20.86 11.98
CA VAL A 329 22.69 22.09 11.19
C VAL A 329 21.35 22.80 11.40
N PRO A 330 21.34 24.15 11.40
CA PRO A 330 20.12 24.90 11.68
C PRO A 330 19.09 24.84 10.54
N ASP A 331 19.58 24.64 9.29
CA ASP A 331 18.76 24.57 8.08
C ASP A 331 19.50 23.79 6.97
N THR A 332 18.99 23.77 5.76
CA THR A 332 19.61 23.10 4.61
C THR A 332 20.63 23.96 3.87
N ALA A 333 20.96 25.17 4.37
CA ALA A 333 21.76 26.19 3.67
C ALA A 333 21.24 26.52 2.26
N GLY A 334 19.90 26.38 2.07
CA GLY A 334 19.22 26.62 0.80
C GLY A 334 19.27 25.44 -0.18
N VAL A 335 19.79 24.26 0.22
CA VAL A 335 19.79 23.06 -0.60
C VAL A 335 18.40 22.42 -0.58
N TYR A 336 17.89 22.07 -1.78
CA TYR A 336 16.72 21.22 -1.98
C TYR A 336 17.11 19.98 -2.78
N ILE A 337 16.61 18.83 -2.37
CA ILE A 337 16.80 17.55 -3.08
C ILE A 337 15.45 17.04 -3.54
N VAL A 338 15.26 16.88 -4.83
CA VAL A 338 14.09 16.22 -5.43
C VAL A 338 14.49 14.80 -5.78
N PRO A 339 14.08 13.77 -5.01
CA PRO A 339 14.58 12.41 -5.18
C PRO A 339 13.81 11.64 -6.25
N ALA A 340 13.66 12.19 -7.45
CA ALA A 340 12.93 11.59 -8.56
C ALA A 340 13.74 10.49 -9.25
N PHE A 341 14.20 9.45 -8.51
CA PHE A 341 15.09 8.40 -9.07
C PHE A 341 14.45 7.60 -10.21
N ALA A 342 13.13 7.43 -10.16
CA ALA A 342 12.33 6.72 -11.17
C ALA A 342 11.11 7.54 -11.62
N GLY A 343 11.26 8.86 -11.70
CA GLY A 343 10.16 9.79 -11.93
C GLY A 343 9.50 10.26 -10.64
N MET A 344 8.43 11.01 -10.77
CA MET A 344 7.60 11.53 -9.68
C MET A 344 6.19 10.95 -9.75
N GLY A 345 5.63 10.59 -8.60
CA GLY A 345 4.24 10.16 -8.44
C GLY A 345 3.27 11.34 -8.32
N ALA A 346 2.15 11.11 -7.63
CA ALA A 346 1.16 12.15 -7.40
C ALA A 346 1.78 13.35 -6.64
N PRO A 347 1.34 14.59 -6.94
CA PRO A 347 0.39 14.97 -7.99
C PRO A 347 1.01 15.19 -9.38
N TYR A 348 2.31 15.01 -9.54
CA TYR A 348 3.07 15.42 -10.75
C TYR A 348 2.97 14.42 -11.91
N TRP A 349 3.00 13.11 -11.64
CA TRP A 349 2.94 12.00 -12.61
C TRP A 349 3.91 12.15 -13.78
N ASP A 350 5.16 12.48 -13.47
CA ASP A 350 6.22 12.60 -14.46
C ASP A 350 7.22 11.44 -14.36
N GLN A 351 7.17 10.53 -15.33
CA GLN A 351 8.05 9.36 -15.39
C GLN A 351 9.47 9.72 -15.89
N TYR A 352 9.65 10.91 -16.48
CA TYR A 352 10.92 11.36 -17.05
C TYR A 352 11.72 12.23 -16.09
N ALA A 353 11.11 12.82 -15.10
CA ALA A 353 11.80 13.54 -14.04
C ALA A 353 12.93 12.70 -13.44
N ARG A 354 14.04 13.33 -13.09
CA ARG A 354 15.19 12.66 -12.47
C ARG A 354 15.62 13.38 -11.21
N GLY A 355 16.32 12.62 -10.33
CA GLY A 355 16.85 13.14 -9.07
C GLY A 355 17.65 14.41 -9.30
N THR A 356 17.25 15.51 -8.65
CA THR A 356 17.82 16.85 -8.87
C THR A 356 18.17 17.48 -7.53
N ILE A 357 19.35 18.12 -7.48
CA ILE A 357 19.84 18.85 -6.31
C ILE A 357 20.08 20.28 -6.71
N VAL A 358 19.46 21.23 -6.03
CA VAL A 358 19.59 22.68 -6.31
C VAL A 358 20.00 23.45 -5.05
N GLY A 359 20.48 24.68 -5.21
CA GLY A 359 20.83 25.57 -4.09
C GLY A 359 22.19 25.31 -3.46
N ILE A 360 23.04 24.48 -4.05
CA ILE A 360 24.38 24.16 -3.52
C ILE A 360 25.27 25.40 -3.55
N THR A 361 25.88 25.69 -2.40
CA THR A 361 26.95 26.70 -2.27
C THR A 361 28.22 26.07 -1.69
N ARG A 362 29.32 26.78 -1.69
CA ARG A 362 30.59 26.28 -1.16
C ARG A 362 30.54 25.93 0.36
N GLY A 363 29.57 26.50 1.09
CA GLY A 363 29.37 26.23 2.51
C GLY A 363 28.57 24.98 2.83
N CYS A 364 28.00 24.32 1.83
CA CYS A 364 27.18 23.12 2.05
C CYS A 364 28.06 21.94 2.48
N THR A 365 27.60 21.21 3.51
CA THR A 365 28.24 20.00 4.04
C THR A 365 27.32 18.80 3.85
N LYS A 366 27.80 17.60 4.18
CA LYS A 366 26.98 16.38 4.10
C LYS A 366 25.73 16.43 4.98
N GLU A 367 25.79 17.13 6.12
CA GLU A 367 24.68 17.31 7.04
C GLU A 367 23.51 18.04 6.36
N HIS A 368 23.81 19.09 5.59
CA HIS A 368 22.81 19.82 4.80
C HIS A 368 22.14 18.93 3.75
N PHE A 369 22.91 18.03 3.09
CA PHE A 369 22.35 17.07 2.13
C PHE A 369 21.45 16.03 2.82
N ILE A 370 21.86 15.51 3.97
CA ILE A 370 21.08 14.54 4.73
C ILE A 370 19.77 15.18 5.20
N ARG A 371 19.86 16.39 5.76
CA ARG A 371 18.69 17.16 6.19
C ARG A 371 17.76 17.47 5.00
N ALA A 372 18.27 17.96 3.89
CA ALA A 372 17.47 18.24 2.69
C ALA A 372 16.78 16.98 2.13
N THR A 373 17.40 15.81 2.27
CA THR A 373 16.77 14.53 1.89
C THR A 373 15.61 14.17 2.84
N LEU A 374 15.75 14.35 4.15
CA LEU A 374 14.64 14.16 5.09
C LEU A 374 13.52 15.17 4.85
N GLU A 375 13.86 16.45 4.69
CA GLU A 375 12.86 17.50 4.39
C GLU A 375 12.11 17.23 3.08
N SER A 376 12.78 16.64 2.07
CA SER A 376 12.14 16.29 0.79
C SER A 376 10.99 15.28 0.94
N ILE A 377 11.07 14.39 1.93
CA ILE A 377 10.00 13.43 2.24
C ILE A 377 8.76 14.17 2.74
N ALA A 378 8.97 15.14 3.63
CA ALA A 378 7.89 15.95 4.18
C ALA A 378 7.25 16.86 3.13
N TYR A 379 8.04 17.47 2.25
CA TYR A 379 7.52 18.30 1.15
C TYR A 379 6.67 17.49 0.16
N GLN A 380 7.15 16.32 -0.28
CA GLN A 380 6.37 15.46 -1.17
C GLN A 380 5.06 15.00 -0.52
N THR A 381 5.09 14.70 0.78
CA THR A 381 3.89 14.38 1.56
C THR A 381 2.92 15.58 1.60
N ALA A 382 3.43 16.80 1.80
CA ALA A 382 2.62 18.02 1.80
C ALA A 382 1.94 18.26 0.44
N ASP A 383 2.64 18.06 -0.68
CA ASP A 383 2.08 18.18 -2.03
C ASP A 383 0.89 17.22 -2.25
N VAL A 384 1.01 15.98 -1.75
CA VAL A 384 -0.07 14.98 -1.84
C VAL A 384 -1.26 15.37 -0.96
N LEU A 385 -1.01 15.84 0.27
CA LEU A 385 -2.06 16.27 1.19
C LEU A 385 -2.80 17.50 0.67
N GLU A 386 -2.10 18.48 0.13
CA GLU A 386 -2.71 19.66 -0.52
C GLU A 386 -3.61 19.23 -1.70
N ALA A 387 -3.15 18.27 -2.50
CA ALA A 387 -3.97 17.70 -3.57
C ALA A 387 -5.22 16.97 -3.03
N MET A 388 -5.11 16.24 -1.92
CA MET A 388 -6.24 15.56 -1.27
C MET A 388 -7.29 16.57 -0.76
N GLU A 389 -6.87 17.62 -0.06
CA GLU A 389 -7.77 18.66 0.43
C GLU A 389 -8.45 19.42 -0.71
N LYS A 390 -7.68 19.78 -1.74
CA LYS A 390 -8.19 20.49 -2.92
C LYS A 390 -9.24 19.69 -3.68
N ASP A 391 -8.98 18.39 -3.92
CA ASP A 391 -9.86 17.55 -4.72
C ASP A 391 -11.10 17.11 -3.93
N SER A 392 -10.96 16.90 -2.62
CA SER A 392 -12.06 16.45 -1.77
C SER A 392 -12.90 17.60 -1.19
N GLY A 393 -12.33 18.78 -1.02
CA GLY A 393 -12.92 19.86 -0.23
C GLY A 393 -13.01 19.54 1.26
N ILE A 394 -12.25 18.54 1.74
CA ILE A 394 -12.24 18.06 3.12
C ILE A 394 -10.95 18.53 3.78
N ASP A 395 -11.06 19.26 4.87
CA ASP A 395 -9.90 19.72 5.65
C ASP A 395 -9.21 18.55 6.35
N LEU A 396 -7.87 18.54 6.35
CA LEU A 396 -7.04 17.57 7.06
C LEU A 396 -7.21 17.73 8.59
N LYS A 397 -7.79 16.73 9.25
CA LYS A 397 -7.99 16.76 10.71
C LYS A 397 -6.73 16.40 11.50
N SER A 398 -6.02 15.38 11.04
CA SER A 398 -4.76 14.92 11.63
C SER A 398 -4.06 13.98 10.69
N LEU A 399 -2.73 13.93 10.75
CA LEU A 399 -1.92 12.98 10.02
C LEU A 399 -1.43 11.89 10.98
N LYS A 400 -1.94 10.67 10.81
CA LYS A 400 -1.46 9.49 11.53
C LYS A 400 -0.36 8.81 10.73
N VAL A 401 0.76 8.47 11.38
CA VAL A 401 1.96 8.00 10.70
C VAL A 401 2.44 6.65 11.23
N ASP A 402 2.96 5.82 10.33
CA ASP A 402 3.59 4.54 10.64
C ASP A 402 4.70 4.22 9.64
N GLY A 403 5.25 3.02 9.71
CA GLY A 403 6.37 2.59 8.89
C GLY A 403 7.74 3.02 9.45
N GLY A 404 8.79 2.42 8.91
CA GLY A 404 10.14 2.51 9.53
C GLY A 404 10.72 3.93 9.60
N ALA A 405 10.46 4.80 8.61
CA ALA A 405 11.00 6.15 8.63
C ALA A 405 10.20 7.11 9.56
N SER A 406 9.00 6.72 10.01
CA SER A 406 8.27 7.49 11.04
C SER A 406 8.93 7.48 12.42
N ALA A 407 9.92 6.60 12.65
CA ALA A 407 10.72 6.59 13.87
C ALA A 407 11.68 7.80 13.98
N ASN A 408 11.89 8.55 12.90
CA ASN A 408 12.73 9.74 12.88
C ASN A 408 11.93 10.95 13.37
N ASP A 409 12.21 11.41 14.60
CA ASP A 409 11.46 12.49 15.24
C ASP A 409 11.68 13.85 14.56
N PHE A 410 12.88 14.11 14.02
CA PHE A 410 13.14 15.30 13.20
C PHE A 410 12.20 15.35 11.99
N LEU A 411 12.11 14.24 11.25
CA LEU A 411 11.22 14.16 10.09
C LEU A 411 9.75 14.37 10.49
N MET A 412 9.31 13.79 11.60
CA MET A 412 7.92 13.91 12.06
C MET A 412 7.58 15.33 12.54
N GLN A 413 8.50 15.99 13.24
CA GLN A 413 8.32 17.39 13.62
C GLN A 413 8.27 18.31 12.39
N PHE A 414 9.23 18.14 11.47
CA PHE A 414 9.26 18.92 10.24
C PHE A 414 8.01 18.67 9.37
N GLN A 415 7.50 17.42 9.35
CA GLN A 415 6.23 17.11 8.68
C GLN A 415 5.06 17.87 9.31
N ALA A 416 4.96 17.89 10.63
CA ALA A 416 3.91 18.65 11.33
C ALA A 416 3.97 20.13 10.99
N ASP A 417 5.17 20.70 10.96
CA ASP A 417 5.41 22.11 10.63
C ASP A 417 4.97 22.44 9.21
N ILE A 418 5.42 21.66 8.22
CA ILE A 418 5.17 21.93 6.80
C ILE A 418 3.71 21.78 6.42
N VAL A 419 2.98 20.82 7.00
CA VAL A 419 1.54 20.63 6.73
C VAL A 419 0.65 21.42 7.68
N ASN A 420 1.24 22.15 8.62
CA ASN A 420 0.55 22.91 9.67
C ASN A 420 -0.56 22.10 10.37
N THR A 421 -0.28 20.82 10.61
CA THR A 421 -1.25 19.88 11.19
C THR A 421 -0.55 18.90 12.14
N GLN A 422 -1.28 18.45 13.16
CA GLN A 422 -0.77 17.49 14.13
C GLN A 422 -0.39 16.18 13.47
N VAL A 423 0.83 15.70 13.74
CA VAL A 423 1.30 14.37 13.36
C VAL A 423 1.25 13.45 14.59
N ARG A 424 0.64 12.29 14.45
CA ARG A 424 0.42 11.32 15.52
C ARG A 424 1.01 9.96 15.12
N ARG A 425 1.99 9.49 15.86
CA ARG A 425 2.57 8.16 15.72
C ARG A 425 2.00 7.24 16.80
N PRO A 426 1.37 6.09 16.47
CA PRO A 426 0.84 5.16 17.46
C PRO A 426 1.96 4.45 18.24
N ALA A 427 1.63 3.90 19.40
CA ALA A 427 2.54 3.07 20.18
C ALA A 427 2.85 1.74 19.44
N CYS A 428 1.84 1.14 18.81
CA CYS A 428 2.01 -0.02 17.92
C CYS A 428 2.19 0.48 16.48
N ILE A 429 3.38 0.35 15.93
CA ILE A 429 3.69 0.76 14.54
C ILE A 429 3.32 -0.29 13.48
N GLU A 430 2.93 -1.51 13.89
CA GLU A 430 2.49 -2.58 13.00
C GLU A 430 0.99 -2.45 12.64
N THR A 431 0.60 -1.25 12.23
CA THR A 431 -0.79 -0.87 12.02
C THR A 431 -1.45 -1.62 10.89
N THR A 432 -0.70 -2.05 9.88
CA THR A 432 -1.17 -2.87 8.75
C THR A 432 -1.69 -4.23 9.24
N ALA A 433 -0.86 -4.96 9.97
CA ALA A 433 -1.24 -6.25 10.54
C ALA A 433 -2.35 -6.10 11.60
N LEU A 434 -2.26 -5.04 12.43
CA LEU A 434 -3.27 -4.76 13.44
C LEU A 434 -4.64 -4.47 12.80
N GLY A 435 -4.67 -3.76 11.67
CA GLY A 435 -5.90 -3.51 10.91
C GLY A 435 -6.56 -4.79 10.44
N ALA A 436 -5.78 -5.74 9.90
CA ALA A 436 -6.30 -7.05 9.52
C ALA A 436 -6.83 -7.85 10.73
N ALA A 437 -6.12 -7.78 11.87
CA ALA A 437 -6.59 -8.40 13.12
C ALA A 437 -7.92 -7.79 13.59
N TYR A 438 -8.04 -6.46 13.54
CA TYR A 438 -9.28 -5.77 13.92
C TYR A 438 -10.46 -6.14 13.03
N LEU A 439 -10.26 -6.20 11.71
CA LEU A 439 -11.30 -6.63 10.77
C LEU A 439 -11.79 -8.04 11.08
N ALA A 440 -10.86 -8.98 11.29
CA ALA A 440 -11.19 -10.35 11.64
C ALA A 440 -11.89 -10.46 13.01
N GLY A 441 -11.39 -9.73 14.01
CA GLY A 441 -11.96 -9.73 15.34
C GLY A 441 -13.36 -9.13 15.41
N LEU A 442 -13.65 -8.10 14.60
CA LEU A 442 -15.01 -7.56 14.47
C LEU A 442 -15.99 -8.59 13.89
N ALA A 443 -15.58 -9.33 12.85
CA ALA A 443 -16.43 -10.31 12.20
C ALA A 443 -16.83 -11.47 13.11
N VAL A 444 -15.97 -11.84 14.06
CA VAL A 444 -16.25 -12.91 15.04
C VAL A 444 -16.75 -12.41 16.40
N GLY A 445 -16.87 -11.07 16.56
CA GLY A 445 -17.33 -10.46 17.81
C GLY A 445 -16.30 -10.39 18.93
N TYR A 446 -14.99 -10.57 18.62
CA TYR A 446 -13.90 -10.39 19.58
C TYR A 446 -13.79 -8.93 20.03
N TRP A 447 -13.96 -7.97 19.12
CA TRP A 447 -14.28 -6.58 19.39
C TRP A 447 -15.70 -6.28 18.93
N LYS A 448 -16.44 -5.50 19.70
CA LYS A 448 -17.88 -5.24 19.47
C LYS A 448 -18.12 -4.27 18.32
N ASN A 449 -17.28 -3.25 18.20
CA ASN A 449 -17.43 -2.17 17.25
C ASN A 449 -16.12 -1.36 17.07
N ARG A 450 -16.13 -0.39 16.18
CA ARG A 450 -14.99 0.51 15.90
C ARG A 450 -14.61 1.39 17.11
N ASP A 451 -15.54 1.69 18.04
CA ASP A 451 -15.25 2.49 19.23
C ASP A 451 -14.38 1.73 20.22
N GLU A 452 -14.68 0.43 20.46
CA GLU A 452 -13.83 -0.44 21.29
C GLU A 452 -12.41 -0.58 20.68
N ILE A 453 -12.29 -0.63 19.37
CA ILE A 453 -10.99 -0.64 18.68
C ILE A 453 -10.26 0.70 18.88
N ARG A 454 -10.96 1.83 18.76
CA ARG A 454 -10.40 3.18 18.95
C ARG A 454 -9.85 3.37 20.36
N GLU A 455 -10.45 2.76 21.38
CA GLU A 455 -9.96 2.79 22.76
C GLU A 455 -8.59 2.08 22.91
N ASN A 456 -8.29 1.10 22.05
CA ASN A 456 -7.00 0.41 22.04
C ASN A 456 -5.90 1.23 21.33
N TRP A 457 -6.28 2.21 20.50
CA TRP A 457 -5.31 3.02 19.78
C TRP A 457 -4.64 4.02 20.73
N GLN A 458 -3.37 3.83 21.01
CA GLN A 458 -2.59 4.68 21.92
C GLN A 458 -1.57 5.49 21.14
N ILE A 459 -1.45 6.77 21.53
CA ILE A 459 -0.43 7.66 20.99
C ILE A 459 0.92 7.28 21.59
N GLY A 460 1.89 6.94 20.73
CA GLY A 460 3.29 6.72 21.10
C GLY A 460 4.09 8.01 21.07
N ALA A 461 3.86 8.87 20.07
CA ALA A 461 4.45 10.19 19.95
C ALA A 461 3.49 11.17 19.26
N PHE A 462 3.63 12.46 19.60
CA PHE A 462 2.80 13.54 19.11
C PHE A 462 3.67 14.74 18.75
N PHE A 463 3.46 15.29 17.56
CA PHE A 463 4.17 16.43 17.03
C PHE A 463 3.16 17.51 16.64
N ALA A 464 3.27 18.66 17.26
CA ALA A 464 2.47 19.85 16.92
C ALA A 464 3.28 20.78 16.03
N PRO A 465 2.65 21.56 15.13
CA PRO A 465 3.35 22.61 14.38
C PRO A 465 3.99 23.63 15.32
N GLU A 466 5.28 23.91 15.09
CA GLU A 466 6.07 24.89 15.88
C GLU A 466 6.67 25.99 14.98
N MET A 467 6.73 25.77 13.65
CA MET A 467 7.29 26.71 12.68
C MET A 467 6.27 27.80 12.31
N ASP A 468 6.75 29.02 12.14
CA ASP A 468 5.91 30.13 11.67
C ASP A 468 5.39 29.88 10.25
N GLU A 469 4.13 30.24 9.99
CA GLU A 469 3.47 30.02 8.70
C GLU A 469 4.20 30.69 7.51
N GLU A 470 4.84 31.85 7.75
CA GLU A 470 5.62 32.55 6.72
C GLU A 470 6.87 31.75 6.33
N ASP A 471 7.56 31.13 7.29
CA ASP A 471 8.72 30.28 7.04
C ASP A 471 8.30 29.00 6.31
N CYS A 472 7.20 28.36 6.69
CA CYS A 472 6.63 27.21 5.96
C CYS A 472 6.36 27.56 4.50
N LYS A 473 5.68 28.68 4.22
CA LYS A 473 5.39 29.17 2.85
C LYS A 473 6.65 29.45 2.05
N LYS A 474 7.68 29.98 2.70
CA LYS A 474 8.98 30.25 2.04
C LYS A 474 9.69 28.95 1.66
N LEU A 475 9.68 27.94 2.55
CA LEU A 475 10.27 26.64 2.32
C LEU A 475 9.52 25.89 1.21
N LEU A 476 8.20 25.82 1.24
CA LEU A 476 7.37 25.23 0.18
C LEU A 476 7.57 25.92 -1.18
N LYS A 477 7.68 27.25 -1.20
CA LYS A 477 8.00 27.98 -2.44
C LYS A 477 9.37 27.57 -3.01
N GLY A 478 10.36 27.36 -2.13
CA GLY A 478 11.68 26.84 -2.51
C GLY A 478 11.59 25.43 -3.08
N TRP A 479 10.85 24.56 -2.41
CA TRP A 479 10.57 23.19 -2.85
C TRP A 479 9.93 23.14 -4.25
N HIS A 480 8.83 23.86 -4.46
CA HIS A 480 8.15 23.88 -5.75
C HIS A 480 9.05 24.44 -6.89
N ARG A 481 10.01 25.33 -6.59
CA ARG A 481 11.04 25.74 -7.56
C ARG A 481 12.01 24.63 -7.89
N ALA A 482 12.42 23.84 -6.88
CA ALA A 482 13.30 22.69 -7.08
C ALA A 482 12.60 21.59 -7.92
N VAL A 483 11.33 21.31 -7.64
CA VAL A 483 10.50 20.38 -8.42
C VAL A 483 10.45 20.81 -9.89
N LYS A 484 10.22 22.10 -10.19
CA LYS A 484 10.23 22.61 -11.58
C LYS A 484 11.55 22.34 -12.28
N CYS A 485 12.70 22.40 -11.59
CA CYS A 485 13.99 22.06 -12.19
C CYS A 485 14.10 20.55 -12.50
N ALA A 486 13.50 19.69 -11.67
CA ALA A 486 13.50 18.24 -11.91
C ALA A 486 12.58 17.84 -13.07
N LEU A 487 11.42 18.49 -13.21
CA LEU A 487 10.50 18.29 -14.33
C LEU A 487 11.10 18.79 -15.65
N ALA A 488 11.74 19.97 -15.67
CA ALA A 488 12.35 20.53 -16.84
C ALA A 488 13.57 19.74 -17.37
N TRP A 489 14.15 18.86 -16.55
CA TRP A 489 15.30 18.03 -16.98
C TRP A 489 15.00 17.16 -18.21
N ALA A 490 13.76 16.76 -18.40
CA ALA A 490 13.34 15.84 -19.46
C ALA A 490 12.68 16.54 -20.66
N GLU A 491 12.46 17.85 -20.63
CA GLU A 491 11.77 18.58 -21.70
C GLU A 491 12.55 18.57 -23.02
N ASP A 492 13.87 18.37 -23.02
CA ASP A 492 14.75 18.39 -24.19
C ASP A 492 14.95 17.00 -24.85
N GLU A 493 14.39 15.92 -24.32
CA GLU A 493 14.55 14.53 -24.82
C GLU A 493 13.33 14.00 -25.59
N ILE A 494 12.34 14.85 -25.92
CA ILE A 494 11.11 14.45 -26.64
C ILE A 494 11.14 14.97 -28.09
#